data_107581e12077f23488a648b64f3d2910
#
_entry.id   107581e12077f23488a648b64f3d2910
#
_cell.length_a   1.000
_cell.length_b   1.000
_cell.length_c   1.000
_cell.angle_alpha   90.00
_cell.angle_beta   90.00
_cell.angle_gamma   90.00
#
_symmetry.space_group_name_H-M   'P 1'
#
loop_
_entity.id
_entity.type
_entity.pdbx_description
1 polymer ?
#
loop_
_entity_poly.entity_id
_entity_poly.type
_entity_poly.pdbx_seq_one_letter_code
_entity_poly.pdbx_strand_id
1 'polypeptide(L)'
;MALTYVCSPLSAPTRAEIMVNAQRARTYMTMCEREFGCRAVAPHAYLPYLLDDSNPEERALALSFDASLLALCDCLVIYGDRISSGMKEEIRRARELGIPILNRQTQLSDGSSDPVIVGRYINGISLNGLEYLKNDADEVIYFAGVEAAKVYLREHGVTEDEMEDMVFRKSVGTCFRCGDPLFPSDISGYAYQCFKCDEDFYAFEQGRNS
;
A
#
# COMPACT_ATOMS: atom_id res chain seq x y z
N MET A 1 5.71 -9.99 17.54
CA MET A 1 6.31 -9.11 16.51
C MET A 1 5.65 -9.50 15.21
N ALA A 2 5.04 -8.55 14.52
CA ALA A 2 4.30 -8.81 13.29
C ALA A 2 5.22 -9.34 12.17
N LEU A 3 4.71 -10.26 11.36
CA LEU A 3 5.37 -10.79 10.18
C LEU A 3 4.74 -10.17 8.93
N THR A 4 5.54 -9.50 8.11
CA THR A 4 5.07 -8.76 6.94
C THR A 4 5.61 -9.38 5.66
N TYR A 5 4.72 -9.67 4.71
CA TYR A 5 5.08 -10.13 3.38
C TYR A 5 5.42 -8.94 2.49
N VAL A 6 6.63 -8.90 1.94
CA VAL A 6 7.05 -7.90 0.96
C VAL A 6 6.77 -8.45 -0.44
N CYS A 7 5.84 -7.80 -1.14
CA CYS A 7 5.47 -8.11 -2.52
C CYS A 7 6.16 -7.10 -3.45
N SER A 8 7.05 -7.58 -4.33
CA SER A 8 7.79 -6.73 -5.26
C SER A 8 8.11 -7.45 -6.58
N PRO A 9 8.39 -6.73 -7.69
CA PRO A 9 8.67 -7.36 -8.98
C PRO A 9 9.90 -8.25 -8.93
N LEU A 10 9.77 -9.51 -9.40
CA LEU A 10 10.89 -10.43 -9.60
C LEU A 10 11.18 -10.65 -11.07
N SER A 11 10.14 -11.00 -11.85
CA SER A 11 10.28 -11.42 -13.24
C SER A 11 10.98 -10.37 -14.11
N ALA A 12 11.96 -10.80 -14.89
CA ALA A 12 12.69 -10.00 -15.86
C ALA A 12 13.14 -10.88 -17.04
N PRO A 13 13.49 -10.28 -18.20
CA PRO A 13 13.91 -11.03 -19.39
C PRO A 13 15.16 -11.89 -19.19
N THR A 14 16.06 -11.48 -18.33
CA THR A 14 17.34 -12.18 -18.10
C THR A 14 17.51 -12.61 -16.64
N ARG A 15 18.26 -13.70 -16.41
CA ARG A 15 18.58 -14.16 -15.06
C ARG A 15 19.34 -13.09 -14.26
N ALA A 16 20.21 -12.30 -14.91
CA ALA A 16 20.94 -11.22 -14.24
C ALA A 16 19.97 -10.16 -13.66
N GLU A 17 18.96 -9.78 -14.42
CA GLU A 17 17.95 -8.83 -13.97
C GLU A 17 17.05 -9.41 -12.86
N ILE A 18 16.73 -10.72 -12.95
CA ILE A 18 16.01 -11.42 -11.86
C ILE A 18 16.82 -11.36 -10.57
N MET A 19 18.14 -11.57 -10.63
CA MET A 19 19.01 -11.47 -9.46
C MET A 19 19.11 -10.06 -8.89
N VAL A 20 19.08 -9.02 -9.75
CA VAL A 20 18.98 -7.62 -9.33
C VAL A 20 17.67 -7.36 -8.62
N ASN A 21 16.56 -7.87 -9.14
CA ASN A 21 15.24 -7.74 -8.51
C ASN A 21 15.18 -8.47 -7.16
N ALA A 22 15.76 -9.67 -7.05
CA ALA A 22 15.90 -10.39 -5.79
C ALA A 22 16.71 -9.60 -4.75
N GLN A 23 17.77 -8.92 -5.17
CA GLN A 23 18.54 -8.02 -4.30
C GLN A 23 17.73 -6.79 -3.87
N ARG A 24 16.95 -6.18 -4.77
CA ARG A 24 16.02 -5.09 -4.45
C ARG A 24 14.97 -5.52 -3.42
N ALA A 25 14.45 -6.75 -3.54
CA ALA A 25 13.50 -7.28 -2.57
C ALA A 25 14.08 -7.33 -1.14
N ARG A 26 15.37 -7.66 -0.98
CA ARG A 26 16.07 -7.59 0.32
C ARG A 26 16.15 -6.16 0.86
N THR A 27 16.38 -5.19 -0.01
CA THR A 27 16.38 -3.77 0.37
C THR A 27 14.99 -3.36 0.84
N TYR A 28 13.93 -3.77 0.14
CA TYR A 28 12.55 -3.50 0.54
C TYR A 28 12.18 -4.16 1.88
N MET A 29 12.67 -5.38 2.16
CA MET A 29 12.52 -6.01 3.48
C MET A 29 13.13 -5.13 4.58
N THR A 30 14.37 -4.65 4.39
CA THR A 30 15.04 -3.77 5.36
C THR A 30 14.29 -2.45 5.54
N MET A 31 13.77 -1.86 4.46
CA MET A 31 12.95 -0.64 4.53
C MET A 31 11.66 -0.89 5.31
N CYS A 32 10.97 -1.98 5.02
CA CYS A 32 9.76 -2.41 5.70
C CYS A 32 10.00 -2.60 7.20
N GLU A 33 11.06 -3.31 7.59
CA GLU A 33 11.42 -3.55 8.98
C GLU A 33 11.70 -2.26 9.75
N ARG A 34 12.38 -1.30 9.12
CA ARG A 34 12.69 0.01 9.72
C ARG A 34 11.46 0.90 9.85
N GLU A 35 10.62 0.94 8.82
CA GLU A 35 9.43 1.79 8.79
C GLU A 35 8.37 1.32 9.78
N PHE A 36 8.17 0.00 9.87
CA PHE A 36 7.04 -0.56 10.60
C PHE A 36 7.41 -1.30 11.89
N GLY A 37 8.68 -1.45 12.21
CA GLY A 37 9.12 -2.18 13.41
C GLY A 37 8.72 -3.66 13.42
N CYS A 38 8.61 -4.29 12.23
CA CYS A 38 8.18 -5.66 12.02
C CYS A 38 9.34 -6.60 11.63
N ARG A 39 9.03 -7.86 11.38
CA ARG A 39 9.88 -8.78 10.61
C ARG A 39 9.32 -8.87 9.20
N ALA A 40 10.18 -8.65 8.20
CA ALA A 40 9.80 -8.73 6.81
C ALA A 40 10.29 -10.03 6.15
N VAL A 41 9.47 -10.58 5.26
CA VAL A 41 9.82 -11.75 4.44
C VAL A 41 9.47 -11.50 2.99
N ALA A 42 10.34 -11.95 2.09
CA ALA A 42 10.14 -11.93 0.65
C ALA A 42 10.76 -13.19 0.07
N PRO A 43 10.01 -14.26 -0.19
CA PRO A 43 10.58 -15.51 -0.72
C PRO A 43 11.37 -15.31 -2.00
N HIS A 44 10.87 -14.47 -2.89
CA HIS A 44 11.51 -14.12 -4.15
C HIS A 44 12.87 -13.37 -3.99
N ALA A 45 13.21 -12.94 -2.77
CA ALA A 45 14.54 -12.43 -2.46
C ALA A 45 15.61 -13.54 -2.35
N TYR A 46 15.20 -14.79 -2.19
CA TYR A 46 16.07 -15.94 -1.91
C TYR A 46 15.86 -17.12 -2.86
N LEU A 47 14.61 -17.44 -3.21
CA LEU A 47 14.27 -18.61 -4.02
C LEU A 47 15.02 -18.66 -5.38
N PRO A 48 15.25 -17.54 -6.10
CA PRO A 48 16.02 -17.57 -7.35
C PRO A 48 17.48 -18.02 -7.23
N TYR A 49 18.01 -18.07 -6.00
CA TYR A 49 19.35 -18.63 -5.73
C TYR A 49 19.33 -20.14 -5.52
N LEU A 50 18.16 -20.71 -5.23
CA LEU A 50 17.97 -22.10 -4.84
C LEU A 50 17.24 -22.91 -5.92
N LEU A 51 16.35 -22.25 -6.67
CA LEU A 51 15.44 -22.86 -7.63
C LEU A 51 15.60 -22.20 -9.01
N ASP A 52 15.40 -23.00 -10.06
CA ASP A 52 15.37 -22.54 -11.44
C ASP A 52 13.90 -22.34 -11.89
N ASP A 53 13.51 -21.08 -12.06
CA ASP A 53 12.14 -20.71 -12.49
C ASP A 53 11.81 -21.18 -13.92
N SER A 54 12.79 -21.59 -14.72
CA SER A 54 12.58 -22.23 -16.02
C SER A 54 12.18 -23.70 -15.91
N ASN A 55 12.44 -24.35 -14.76
CA ASN A 55 11.98 -25.71 -14.47
C ASN A 55 10.55 -25.67 -13.90
N PRO A 56 9.54 -26.29 -14.57
CA PRO A 56 8.16 -26.23 -14.11
C PRO A 56 7.92 -26.80 -12.71
N GLU A 57 8.67 -27.83 -12.31
CA GLU A 57 8.54 -28.44 -10.97
C GLU A 57 9.07 -27.51 -9.88
N GLU A 58 10.23 -26.90 -10.12
CA GLU A 58 10.84 -25.96 -9.18
C GLU A 58 10.03 -24.67 -9.07
N ARG A 59 9.48 -24.19 -10.20
CA ARG A 59 8.54 -23.08 -10.21
C ARG A 59 7.27 -23.37 -9.41
N ALA A 60 6.70 -24.58 -9.56
CA ALA A 60 5.52 -25.00 -8.78
C ALA A 60 5.83 -25.04 -7.27
N LEU A 61 7.03 -25.52 -6.91
CA LEU A 61 7.51 -25.53 -5.53
C LEU A 61 7.66 -24.11 -4.98
N ALA A 62 8.27 -23.19 -5.74
CA ALA A 62 8.42 -21.78 -5.34
C ALA A 62 7.06 -21.12 -5.08
N LEU A 63 6.11 -21.27 -6.00
CA LEU A 63 4.74 -20.71 -5.85
C LEU A 63 3.99 -21.31 -4.65
N SER A 64 4.19 -22.59 -4.35
CA SER A 64 3.59 -23.25 -3.17
C SER A 64 4.18 -22.69 -1.88
N PHE A 65 5.50 -22.44 -1.86
CA PHE A 65 6.18 -21.85 -0.72
C PHE A 65 5.73 -20.41 -0.48
N ASP A 66 5.67 -19.59 -1.54
CA ASP A 66 5.17 -18.21 -1.49
C ASP A 66 3.77 -18.14 -0.89
N ALA A 67 2.87 -19.01 -1.39
CA ALA A 67 1.49 -19.09 -0.92
C ALA A 67 1.37 -19.49 0.55
N SER A 68 2.20 -20.43 1.00
CA SER A 68 2.22 -20.91 2.38
C SER A 68 2.78 -19.86 3.33
N LEU A 69 3.84 -19.16 2.93
CA LEU A 69 4.45 -18.11 3.74
C LEU A 69 3.55 -16.88 3.84
N LEU A 70 2.89 -16.48 2.74
CA LEU A 70 1.94 -15.39 2.74
C LEU A 70 0.81 -15.63 3.76
N ALA A 71 0.29 -16.84 3.84
CA ALA A 71 -0.78 -17.19 4.78
C ALA A 71 -0.38 -17.07 6.26
N LEU A 72 0.92 -17.02 6.57
CA LEU A 72 1.44 -16.82 7.92
C LEU A 72 1.71 -15.35 8.27
N CYS A 73 1.58 -14.45 7.29
CA CYS A 73 1.89 -13.04 7.45
C CYS A 73 0.69 -12.24 7.95
N ASP A 74 0.97 -11.26 8.79
CA ASP A 74 -0.03 -10.32 9.33
C ASP A 74 -0.39 -9.20 8.35
N CYS A 75 0.49 -8.92 7.36
CA CYS A 75 0.32 -7.84 6.38
C CYS A 75 1.10 -8.15 5.10
N LEU A 76 0.62 -7.64 3.95
CA LEU A 76 1.35 -7.59 2.69
C LEU A 76 1.67 -6.15 2.33
N VAL A 77 2.94 -5.84 2.04
CA VAL A 77 3.38 -4.50 1.61
C VAL A 77 3.92 -4.58 0.18
N ILE A 78 3.37 -3.76 -0.69
CA ILE A 78 3.74 -3.67 -2.12
C ILE A 78 4.87 -2.66 -2.28
N TYR A 79 5.97 -3.08 -2.90
CA TYR A 79 7.10 -2.22 -3.28
C TYR A 79 7.40 -2.35 -4.78
N GLY A 80 8.19 -1.42 -5.28
CA GLY A 80 8.66 -1.41 -6.67
C GLY A 80 7.90 -0.42 -7.56
N ASP A 81 8.18 -0.47 -8.85
CA ASP A 81 7.72 0.48 -9.86
C ASP A 81 6.55 -0.03 -10.72
N ARG A 82 6.21 -1.32 -10.60
CA ARG A 82 5.15 -1.97 -11.38
C ARG A 82 4.54 -3.13 -10.62
N ILE A 83 3.33 -3.53 -11.01
CA ILE A 83 2.70 -4.78 -10.55
C ILE A 83 2.91 -5.86 -11.61
N SER A 84 3.72 -6.88 -11.29
CA SER A 84 3.92 -8.05 -12.15
C SER A 84 2.76 -9.04 -12.05
N SER A 85 2.73 -10.04 -12.96
CA SER A 85 1.71 -11.10 -12.92
C SER A 85 1.77 -11.92 -11.62
N GLY A 86 2.97 -12.21 -11.11
CA GLY A 86 3.15 -12.88 -9.81
C GLY A 86 2.60 -12.06 -8.66
N MET A 87 2.91 -10.78 -8.62
CA MET A 87 2.38 -9.86 -7.61
C MET A 87 0.86 -9.76 -7.63
N LYS A 88 0.23 -9.78 -8.82
CA LYS A 88 -1.24 -9.80 -8.92
C LYS A 88 -1.84 -11.02 -8.22
N GLU A 89 -1.21 -12.16 -8.36
CA GLU A 89 -1.64 -13.40 -7.72
C GLU A 89 -1.44 -13.37 -6.19
N GLU A 90 -0.30 -12.87 -5.72
CA GLU A 90 -0.04 -12.66 -4.29
C GLU A 90 -1.06 -11.68 -3.67
N ILE A 91 -1.33 -10.56 -4.34
CA ILE A 91 -2.32 -9.56 -3.93
C ILE A 91 -3.72 -10.16 -3.89
N ARG A 92 -4.12 -10.94 -4.93
CA ARG A 92 -5.41 -11.62 -4.96
C ARG A 92 -5.56 -12.56 -3.77
N ARG A 93 -4.52 -13.38 -3.51
CA ARG A 93 -4.52 -14.34 -2.41
C ARG A 93 -4.54 -13.66 -1.05
N ALA A 94 -3.79 -12.57 -0.86
CA ALA A 94 -3.84 -11.78 0.37
C ALA A 94 -5.27 -11.27 0.66
N ARG A 95 -5.99 -10.79 -0.35
CA ARG A 95 -7.39 -10.38 -0.22
C ARG A 95 -8.31 -11.54 0.17
N GLU A 96 -8.13 -12.71 -0.43
CA GLU A 96 -8.93 -13.91 -0.10
C GLU A 96 -8.70 -14.38 1.33
N LEU A 97 -7.47 -14.22 1.84
CA LEU A 97 -7.10 -14.55 3.21
C LEU A 97 -7.44 -13.45 4.22
N GLY A 98 -7.96 -12.29 3.76
CA GLY A 98 -8.22 -11.14 4.63
C GLY A 98 -6.95 -10.48 5.17
N ILE A 99 -5.81 -10.66 4.50
CA ILE A 99 -4.53 -10.07 4.88
C ILE A 99 -4.51 -8.61 4.41
N PRO A 100 -4.23 -7.63 5.30
CA PRO A 100 -4.08 -6.23 4.97
C PRO A 100 -3.03 -5.99 3.89
N ILE A 101 -3.30 -5.05 2.98
CA ILE A 101 -2.40 -4.71 1.89
C ILE A 101 -2.04 -3.24 1.96
N LEU A 102 -0.76 -2.94 2.10
CA LEU A 102 -0.22 -1.58 2.08
C LEU A 102 0.55 -1.35 0.77
N ASN A 103 0.39 -0.19 0.16
CA ASN A 103 1.10 0.18 -1.06
C ASN A 103 2.23 1.17 -0.73
N ARG A 104 3.47 0.77 -1.03
CA ARG A 104 4.70 1.57 -0.92
C ARG A 104 5.43 1.65 -2.26
N GLN A 105 4.70 1.48 -3.36
CA GLN A 105 5.29 1.67 -4.68
C GLN A 105 5.83 3.08 -4.82
N THR A 106 7.06 3.20 -5.28
CA THR A 106 7.61 4.49 -5.73
C THR A 106 6.81 4.87 -6.97
N GLN A 107 6.07 5.97 -6.90
CA GLN A 107 5.29 6.46 -8.04
C GLN A 107 6.24 6.83 -9.19
N LEU A 108 6.40 5.87 -10.12
CA LEU A 108 6.62 6.23 -11.50
C LEU A 108 5.22 6.31 -12.12
N SER A 109 4.94 7.46 -12.67
CA SER A 109 3.68 7.88 -13.24
C SER A 109 3.21 6.93 -14.35
N ASP A 110 2.41 5.93 -13.98
CA ASP A 110 1.54 5.18 -14.88
C ASP A 110 0.13 5.26 -14.34
N GLY A 111 -0.67 6.09 -14.94
CA GLY A 111 -2.13 6.19 -15.09
C GLY A 111 -3.12 5.54 -14.12
N SER A 112 -2.70 4.86 -13.08
CA SER A 112 -3.53 4.37 -11.98
C SER A 112 -3.28 5.29 -10.78
N SER A 113 -4.07 6.32 -10.68
CA SER A 113 -4.01 7.29 -9.59
C SER A 113 -4.50 6.63 -8.30
N ASP A 114 -3.61 6.46 -7.32
CA ASP A 114 -4.04 6.13 -5.95
C ASP A 114 -5.10 7.14 -5.52
N PRO A 115 -6.19 6.68 -4.89
CA PRO A 115 -7.21 7.59 -4.38
C PRO A 115 -6.60 8.68 -3.51
N VAL A 116 -7.05 9.92 -3.74
CA VAL A 116 -6.62 11.10 -3.00
C VAL A 116 -7.82 11.68 -2.27
N ILE A 117 -7.59 12.10 -1.04
CA ILE A 117 -8.52 12.93 -0.27
C ILE A 117 -7.94 14.32 -0.09
N VAL A 118 -8.82 15.29 0.07
CA VAL A 118 -8.45 16.69 0.29
C VAL A 118 -8.90 17.10 1.68
N GLY A 119 -8.01 17.74 2.43
CA GLY A 119 -8.32 18.32 3.71
C GLY A 119 -7.67 19.69 3.88
N ARG A 120 -8.10 20.42 4.88
CA ARG A 120 -7.47 21.67 5.35
C ARG A 120 -7.32 21.62 6.86
N TYR A 121 -6.32 22.26 7.39
CA TYR A 121 -6.18 22.39 8.83
C TYR A 121 -7.30 23.27 9.41
N ILE A 122 -7.93 22.81 10.49
CA ILE A 122 -8.98 23.55 11.19
C ILE A 122 -8.40 24.88 11.69
N ASN A 123 -9.03 25.98 11.26
CA ASN A 123 -8.56 27.35 11.50
C ASN A 123 -7.12 27.65 11.00
N GLY A 124 -6.62 26.89 10.01
CA GLY A 124 -5.26 27.03 9.47
C GLY A 124 -4.14 26.59 10.43
N ILE A 125 -4.47 25.93 11.53
CA ILE A 125 -3.49 25.51 12.55
C ILE A 125 -3.23 24.02 12.43
N SER A 126 -2.02 23.63 12.07
CA SER A 126 -1.63 22.22 11.84
C SER A 126 -1.80 21.31 13.07
N LEU A 127 -1.86 21.86 14.27
CA LEU A 127 -2.09 21.11 15.51
C LEU A 127 -3.57 20.76 15.76
N ASN A 128 -4.51 21.37 15.02
CA ASN A 128 -5.95 21.15 15.22
C ASN A 128 -6.51 19.95 14.42
N GLY A 129 -5.65 19.22 13.68
CA GLY A 129 -6.09 18.15 12.79
C GLY A 129 -6.61 18.67 11.45
N LEU A 130 -7.05 17.76 10.58
CA LEU A 130 -7.59 18.05 9.25
C LEU A 130 -9.10 17.91 9.22
N GLU A 131 -9.74 18.89 8.57
CA GLU A 131 -11.12 18.79 8.13
C GLU A 131 -11.13 18.34 6.66
N TYR A 132 -11.74 17.19 6.37
CA TYR A 132 -11.74 16.61 5.02
C TYR A 132 -12.92 17.07 4.21
N LEU A 133 -12.72 17.18 2.89
CA LEU A 133 -13.77 17.51 1.93
C LEU A 133 -14.76 16.36 1.85
N LYS A 134 -16.04 16.67 2.08
CA LYS A 134 -17.15 15.73 2.10
C LYS A 134 -18.22 16.07 1.06
N ASN A 135 -18.96 15.04 0.67
CA ASN A 135 -20.17 15.20 -0.16
C ASN A 135 -21.41 15.60 0.69
N ASP A 136 -22.54 15.77 0.04
CA ASP A 136 -23.81 16.14 0.71
C ASP A 136 -24.33 15.04 1.67
N ALA A 137 -23.81 13.82 1.57
CA ALA A 137 -24.11 12.71 2.47
C ALA A 137 -23.14 12.61 3.67
N ASP A 138 -22.29 13.63 3.87
CA ASP A 138 -21.25 13.67 4.92
C ASP A 138 -20.15 12.61 4.76
N GLU A 139 -19.96 12.07 3.55
CA GLU A 139 -18.90 11.11 3.23
C GLU A 139 -17.69 11.80 2.61
N VAL A 140 -16.48 11.39 2.97
CA VAL A 140 -15.23 11.91 2.41
C VAL A 140 -15.16 11.60 0.91
N ILE A 141 -14.84 12.60 0.10
CA ILE A 141 -14.73 12.46 -1.35
C ILE A 141 -13.37 11.88 -1.72
N TYR A 142 -13.37 10.80 -2.50
CA TYR A 142 -12.17 10.18 -3.07
C TYR A 142 -11.97 10.62 -4.52
N PHE A 143 -10.82 11.15 -4.81
CA PHE A 143 -10.43 11.58 -6.16
C PHE A 143 -9.48 10.57 -6.79
N ALA A 144 -9.54 10.45 -8.12
CA ALA A 144 -8.65 9.60 -8.90
C ALA A 144 -7.20 10.16 -9.00
N GLY A 145 -6.78 11.02 -8.10
CA GLY A 145 -5.45 11.64 -8.04
C GLY A 145 -5.53 13.12 -7.73
N VAL A 146 -4.36 13.74 -7.50
CA VAL A 146 -4.27 15.15 -7.11
C VAL A 146 -4.83 16.07 -8.18
N GLU A 147 -4.57 15.79 -9.45
CA GLU A 147 -5.07 16.65 -10.55
C GLU A 147 -6.60 16.60 -10.67
N ALA A 148 -7.21 15.43 -10.50
CA ALA A 148 -8.66 15.29 -10.47
C ALA A 148 -9.28 16.07 -9.30
N ALA A 149 -8.64 16.04 -8.13
CA ALA A 149 -9.06 16.83 -6.98
C ALA A 149 -8.95 18.34 -7.25
N LYS A 150 -7.86 18.82 -7.85
CA LYS A 150 -7.69 20.23 -8.19
C LYS A 150 -8.71 20.71 -9.23
N VAL A 151 -9.01 19.89 -10.24
CA VAL A 151 -10.06 20.21 -11.22
C VAL A 151 -11.41 20.39 -10.51
N TYR A 152 -11.78 19.45 -9.66
CA TYR A 152 -13.00 19.52 -8.88
C TYR A 152 -13.08 20.80 -8.01
N LEU A 153 -11.99 21.15 -7.32
CA LEU A 153 -11.91 22.34 -6.47
C LEU A 153 -12.11 23.62 -7.30
N ARG A 154 -11.47 23.74 -8.47
CA ARG A 154 -11.65 24.86 -9.38
C ARG A 154 -13.09 25.01 -9.86
N GLU A 155 -13.72 23.90 -10.23
CA GLU A 155 -15.13 23.88 -10.65
C GLU A 155 -16.08 24.32 -9.54
N HIS A 156 -15.67 24.16 -8.26
CA HIS A 156 -16.41 24.60 -7.08
C HIS A 156 -15.95 25.96 -6.53
N GLY A 157 -15.17 26.71 -7.34
CA GLY A 157 -14.81 28.11 -7.07
C GLY A 157 -13.63 28.31 -6.10
N VAL A 158 -12.87 27.25 -5.80
CA VAL A 158 -11.65 27.35 -4.99
C VAL A 158 -10.51 27.89 -5.84
N THR A 159 -9.85 28.93 -5.36
CA THR A 159 -8.73 29.59 -6.04
C THR A 159 -7.41 28.82 -5.86
N GLU A 160 -6.41 29.09 -6.71
CA GLU A 160 -5.08 28.46 -6.57
C GLU A 160 -4.43 28.81 -5.22
N ASP A 161 -4.56 30.06 -4.75
CA ASP A 161 -4.01 30.50 -3.46
C ASP A 161 -4.64 29.72 -2.28
N GLU A 162 -5.97 29.50 -2.34
CA GLU A 162 -6.64 28.67 -1.33
C GLU A 162 -6.24 27.21 -1.38
N MET A 163 -5.87 26.68 -2.56
CA MET A 163 -5.39 25.32 -2.71
C MET A 163 -3.98 25.12 -2.14
N GLU A 164 -3.16 26.17 -2.01
CA GLU A 164 -1.85 26.08 -1.37
C GLU A 164 -1.95 25.71 0.13
N ASP A 165 -3.04 26.11 0.79
CA ASP A 165 -3.32 25.77 2.19
C ASP A 165 -4.00 24.41 2.36
N MET A 166 -4.30 23.71 1.26
CA MET A 166 -4.95 22.39 1.29
C MET A 166 -3.94 21.26 1.31
N VAL A 167 -4.30 20.18 2.00
CA VAL A 167 -3.50 18.97 2.12
C VAL A 167 -4.12 17.90 1.23
N PHE A 168 -3.35 17.44 0.25
CA PHE A 168 -3.72 16.31 -0.61
C PHE A 168 -3.07 15.04 -0.08
N ARG A 169 -3.88 14.13 0.48
CA ARG A 169 -3.41 12.85 1.01
C ARG A 169 -3.70 11.72 0.06
N LYS A 170 -2.67 10.99 -0.32
CA LYS A 170 -2.79 9.79 -1.13
C LYS A 170 -3.10 8.59 -0.24
N SER A 171 -3.89 7.68 -0.79
CA SER A 171 -4.09 6.37 -0.18
C SER A 171 -2.77 5.63 -0.04
N VAL A 172 -2.60 4.93 1.08
CA VAL A 172 -1.41 4.13 1.39
C VAL A 172 -1.69 2.63 1.34
N GLY A 173 -2.91 2.24 1.06
CA GLY A 173 -3.30 0.83 0.97
C GLY A 173 -4.80 0.65 0.92
N THR A 174 -5.25 -0.56 1.26
CA THR A 174 -6.65 -0.96 1.22
C THR A 174 -7.06 -1.51 2.59
N CYS A 175 -8.18 -1.05 3.11
CA CYS A 175 -8.73 -1.53 4.37
C CYS A 175 -9.09 -3.01 4.29
N PHE A 176 -8.60 -3.80 5.22
CA PHE A 176 -8.84 -5.24 5.26
C PHE A 176 -10.29 -5.59 5.62
N ARG A 177 -11.01 -4.72 6.34
CA ARG A 177 -12.39 -4.95 6.76
C ARG A 177 -13.41 -4.68 5.66
N CYS A 178 -13.24 -3.56 4.92
CA CYS A 178 -14.26 -3.12 3.97
C CYS A 178 -13.75 -2.97 2.53
N GLY A 179 -12.45 -3.10 2.28
CA GLY A 179 -11.84 -2.96 0.95
C GLY A 179 -11.65 -1.51 0.47
N ASP A 180 -12.05 -0.51 1.25
CA ASP A 180 -11.88 0.90 0.90
C ASP A 180 -10.43 1.37 1.08
N PRO A 181 -10.05 2.50 0.45
CA PRO A 181 -8.71 3.07 0.60
C PRO A 181 -8.39 3.41 2.06
N LEU A 182 -7.13 3.14 2.45
CA LEU A 182 -6.55 3.59 3.71
C LEU A 182 -5.71 4.84 3.50
N PHE A 183 -5.77 5.74 4.45
CA PHE A 183 -4.98 6.97 4.46
C PHE A 183 -4.14 7.07 5.73
N PRO A 184 -3.06 7.88 5.75
CA PRO A 184 -2.35 8.16 6.99
C PRO A 184 -3.30 8.74 8.04
N SER A 185 -3.25 8.25 9.28
CA SER A 185 -4.08 8.78 10.37
C SER A 185 -3.58 10.16 10.83
N ASP A 186 -4.52 11.00 11.25
CA ASP A 186 -4.24 12.29 11.91
C ASP A 186 -4.05 12.14 13.42
N ILE A 187 -4.42 10.99 13.96
CA ILE A 187 -4.36 10.73 15.40
C ILE A 187 -2.99 10.19 15.77
N SER A 188 -2.32 10.85 16.70
CA SER A 188 -1.02 10.41 17.19
C SER A 188 -1.09 9.00 17.76
N GLY A 189 -0.17 8.13 17.31
CA GLY A 189 -0.10 6.73 17.72
C GLY A 189 -0.76 5.77 16.73
N TYR A 190 -1.62 6.25 15.83
CA TYR A 190 -2.18 5.44 14.75
C TYR A 190 -1.43 5.69 13.44
N ALA A 191 -1.32 4.64 12.62
CA ALA A 191 -0.65 4.73 11.33
C ALA A 191 -1.61 5.05 10.20
N TYR A 192 -2.82 4.51 10.25
CA TYR A 192 -3.78 4.56 9.15
C TYR A 192 -5.19 4.82 9.65
N GLN A 193 -6.02 5.42 8.80
CA GLN A 193 -7.45 5.58 9.02
C GLN A 193 -8.25 5.07 7.82
N CYS A 194 -9.43 4.53 8.09
CA CYS A 194 -10.42 4.14 7.09
C CYS A 194 -11.69 4.95 7.32
N PHE A 195 -12.03 5.83 6.39
CA PHE A 195 -13.22 6.69 6.54
C PHE A 195 -14.55 5.92 6.45
N LYS A 196 -14.58 4.81 5.74
CA LYS A 196 -15.78 3.97 5.64
C LYS A 196 -16.04 3.15 6.91
N CYS A 197 -14.99 2.67 7.56
CA CYS A 197 -15.12 1.98 8.84
C CYS A 197 -15.23 2.95 10.03
N ASP A 198 -14.88 4.22 9.81
CA ASP A 198 -14.73 5.25 10.85
C ASP A 198 -13.76 4.80 11.95
N GLU A 199 -12.63 4.25 11.54
CA GLU A 199 -11.63 3.68 12.46
C GLU A 199 -10.20 4.05 12.08
N ASP A 200 -9.38 4.25 13.11
CA ASP A 200 -7.94 4.38 13.04
C ASP A 200 -7.25 3.07 13.44
N PHE A 201 -6.16 2.74 12.74
CA PHE A 201 -5.42 1.49 12.91
C PHE A 201 -3.96 1.75 13.26
N TYR A 202 -3.42 0.96 14.18
CA TYR A 202 -1.97 0.87 14.36
C TYR A 202 -1.31 0.22 13.14
N ALA A 203 -0.01 0.40 12.98
CA ALA A 203 0.72 -0.07 11.79
C ALA A 203 0.51 -1.57 11.48
N PHE A 204 0.16 -2.41 12.47
CA PHE A 204 -0.01 -3.86 12.34
C PHE A 204 -1.17 -4.47 13.15
N GLU A 205 -2.14 -3.68 13.60
CA GLU A 205 -3.34 -4.23 14.25
C GLU A 205 -4.31 -4.90 13.29
N GLN A 206 -4.02 -4.90 12.03
CA GLN A 206 -4.89 -5.38 10.98
C GLN A 206 -4.71 -6.89 10.77
N GLY A 207 -5.23 -7.71 11.63
CA GLY A 207 -5.19 -9.15 11.41
C GLY A 207 -5.48 -10.01 12.63
N ARG A 208 -5.82 -9.44 13.76
CA ARG A 208 -6.25 -10.20 14.92
C ARG A 208 -7.69 -9.87 15.29
N ASN A 209 -8.61 -10.45 14.53
CA ASN A 209 -9.89 -10.83 15.10
C ASN A 209 -9.97 -12.35 15.07
N SER A 210 -9.91 -12.89 16.28
CA SER A 210 -10.14 -14.25 16.75
C SER A 210 -11.21 -15.03 16.00
#